data_8086e53b9aa0c771a94addabd47f7a43
#
_entry.id   8086e53b9aa0c771a94addabd47f7a43
#
_cell.length_a   1.000
_cell.length_b   1.000
_cell.length_c   1.000
_cell.angle_alpha   90.00
_cell.angle_beta   90.00
_cell.angle_gamma   90.00
#
_symmetry.space_group_name_H-M   'P 1'
#
loop_
_entity.id
_entity.type
_entity.pdbx_description
1 polymer ?
#
loop_
_entity_poly.entity_id
_entity_poly.type
_entity_poly.pdbx_seq_one_letter_code
_entity_poly.pdbx_strand_id
1 'polypeptide(L)'
;AKTSFIKSPGAFWGKGIPEIIEDIQGVCNASARALINNMGISSGPQVEVNLERIPPNEDITQLHPWKIWQVTNDPFGSSSPAVRFTQPDDNANTLMAVYDKFSKLADDHSGIPSYVYGDLNVSGAGRTASGLSMLMGSAGKGIRQVVMHIDNDVIKPVVHRQFVYNMRYDEDESIKGDVDIMPRGAVNLAVKETVNMRRIEFLNATANEMDMQIVGKEGRSAILREIAKGLQ
;
A
#
# COMPACT_ATOMS: atom_id res chain seq x y z
N ALA A 1 21.46 6.80 -18.25
CA ALA A 1 20.49 5.75 -17.92
C ALA A 1 19.28 6.38 -17.24
N LYS A 2 18.09 5.95 -17.58
CA LYS A 2 16.84 6.36 -16.93
C LYS A 2 15.94 5.14 -16.78
N THR A 3 15.15 5.11 -15.73
CA THR A 3 14.08 4.13 -15.57
C THR A 3 12.80 4.83 -15.16
N SER A 4 11.66 4.21 -15.34
CA SER A 4 10.36 4.71 -14.94
C SER A 4 9.49 3.55 -14.44
N PHE A 5 8.61 3.84 -13.50
CA PHE A 5 7.70 2.84 -12.97
C PHE A 5 6.74 2.35 -14.05
N ILE A 6 6.06 3.29 -14.73
CA ILE A 6 5.27 3.01 -15.93
C ILE A 6 5.84 3.82 -17.09
N LYS A 7 6.10 3.14 -18.22
CA LYS A 7 6.53 3.79 -19.46
C LYS A 7 5.34 4.42 -20.17
N SER A 8 5.46 5.69 -20.54
CA SER A 8 4.46 6.40 -21.33
C SER A 8 4.82 6.30 -22.81
N PRO A 9 3.94 5.74 -23.66
CA PRO A 9 4.20 5.67 -25.11
C PRO A 9 4.40 7.06 -25.71
N GLY A 10 5.45 7.23 -26.50
CA GLY A 10 5.75 8.50 -27.16
C GLY A 10 6.36 9.60 -26.29
N ALA A 11 6.49 9.39 -24.97
CA ALA A 11 7.08 10.35 -24.06
C ALA A 11 8.49 9.91 -23.63
N PHE A 12 9.39 10.88 -23.44
CA PHE A 12 10.73 10.59 -22.90
C PHE A 12 10.64 10.19 -21.42
N TRP A 13 9.80 10.87 -20.64
CA TRP A 13 9.58 10.56 -19.23
C TRP A 13 8.40 9.62 -19.06
N GLY A 14 8.52 8.66 -18.17
CA GLY A 14 7.40 7.82 -17.73
C GLY A 14 6.81 8.36 -16.43
N LYS A 15 5.77 7.68 -15.93
CA LYS A 15 5.09 8.03 -14.69
C LYS A 15 5.66 7.27 -13.51
N GLY A 16 5.77 7.97 -12.37
CA GLY A 16 6.10 7.39 -11.07
C GLY A 16 4.87 7.09 -10.24
N ILE A 17 5.01 6.30 -9.17
CA ILE A 17 3.91 6.00 -8.24
C ILE A 17 3.28 7.28 -7.67
N PRO A 18 4.04 8.28 -7.19
CA PRO A 18 3.44 9.51 -6.65
C PRO A 18 2.52 10.21 -7.63
N GLU A 19 2.90 10.27 -8.90
CA GLU A 19 2.09 10.89 -9.96
C GLU A 19 0.78 10.11 -10.24
N ILE A 20 0.82 8.79 -10.09
CA ILE A 20 -0.36 7.93 -10.32
C ILE A 20 -1.40 8.08 -9.21
N ILE A 21 -0.94 8.26 -7.96
CA ILE A 21 -1.81 8.31 -6.79
C ILE A 21 -2.05 9.73 -6.26
N GLU A 22 -1.54 10.78 -6.91
CA GLU A 22 -1.59 12.17 -6.44
C GLU A 22 -3.02 12.63 -6.12
N ASP A 23 -3.95 12.44 -7.06
CA ASP A 23 -5.35 12.83 -6.89
C ASP A 23 -6.01 12.03 -5.76
N ILE A 24 -5.74 10.74 -5.67
CA ILE A 24 -6.28 9.86 -4.64
C ILE A 24 -5.77 10.27 -3.26
N GLN A 25 -4.48 10.56 -3.16
CA GLN A 25 -3.86 11.06 -1.93
C GLN A 25 -4.47 12.41 -1.52
N GLY A 26 -4.76 13.27 -2.49
CA GLY A 26 -5.47 14.54 -2.25
C GLY A 26 -6.81 14.32 -1.57
N VAL A 27 -7.62 13.37 -2.04
CA VAL A 27 -8.91 13.01 -1.43
C VAL A 27 -8.72 12.40 -0.03
N CYS A 28 -7.76 11.52 0.17
CA CYS A 28 -7.45 10.96 1.50
C CYS A 28 -7.08 12.07 2.49
N ASN A 29 -6.23 13.00 2.10
CA ASN A 29 -5.84 14.13 2.93
C ASN A 29 -7.02 15.05 3.25
N ALA A 30 -7.90 15.32 2.28
CA ALA A 30 -9.10 16.12 2.48
C ALA A 30 -10.07 15.44 3.44
N SER A 31 -10.30 14.13 3.29
CA SER A 31 -11.16 13.34 4.16
C SER A 31 -10.63 13.28 5.59
N ALA A 32 -9.32 13.10 5.77
CA ALA A 32 -8.69 13.09 7.09
C ALA A 32 -8.81 14.46 7.79
N ARG A 33 -8.61 15.56 7.07
CA ARG A 33 -8.81 16.91 7.62
C ARG A 33 -10.26 17.18 7.97
N ALA A 34 -11.18 16.77 7.10
CA ALA A 34 -12.63 16.92 7.36
C ALA A 34 -13.05 16.10 8.58
N LEU A 35 -12.50 14.89 8.77
CA LEU A 35 -12.74 14.04 9.95
C LEU A 35 -12.29 14.76 11.23
N ILE A 36 -11.07 15.28 11.27
CA ILE A 36 -10.54 16.00 12.43
C ILE A 36 -11.40 17.24 12.73
N ASN A 37 -11.77 18.00 11.71
CA ASN A 37 -12.63 19.19 11.87
C ASN A 37 -14.02 18.81 12.36
N ASN A 38 -14.64 17.78 11.79
CA ASN A 38 -15.95 17.30 12.24
C ASN A 38 -15.91 16.82 13.68
N MET A 39 -14.90 16.03 14.07
CA MET A 39 -14.69 15.60 15.44
C MET A 39 -14.53 16.80 16.39
N GLY A 40 -13.79 17.83 15.98
CA GLY A 40 -13.64 19.06 16.77
C GLY A 40 -14.95 19.81 16.98
N ILE A 41 -15.77 19.93 15.92
CA ILE A 41 -17.05 20.62 15.98
C ILE A 41 -18.11 19.78 16.72
N SER A 42 -18.15 18.49 16.49
CA SER A 42 -19.13 17.57 17.10
C SER A 42 -18.77 17.13 18.53
N SER A 43 -17.56 17.44 19.01
CA SER A 43 -17.10 17.06 20.35
C SER A 43 -17.88 17.76 21.48
N GLY A 44 -18.55 18.86 21.19
CA GLY A 44 -19.38 19.57 22.16
C GLY A 44 -20.52 20.33 21.50
N PRO A 45 -21.56 20.68 22.27
CA PRO A 45 -22.66 21.48 21.76
C PRO A 45 -22.21 22.89 21.44
N GLN A 46 -22.74 23.45 20.36
CA GLN A 46 -22.72 24.88 20.10
C GLN A 46 -23.83 25.55 20.88
N VAL A 47 -23.52 26.69 21.51
CA VAL A 47 -24.46 27.37 22.39
C VAL A 47 -24.86 28.71 21.76
N GLU A 48 -26.15 28.86 21.52
CA GLU A 48 -26.75 30.13 21.13
C GLU A 48 -27.32 30.81 22.38
N VAL A 49 -26.95 32.06 22.61
CA VAL A 49 -27.37 32.81 23.78
C VAL A 49 -28.03 34.11 23.34
N ASN A 50 -29.26 34.33 23.82
CA ASN A 50 -29.94 35.60 23.64
C ASN A 50 -29.43 36.60 24.70
N LEU A 51 -28.59 37.57 24.27
CA LEU A 51 -27.93 38.53 25.16
C LEU A 51 -28.94 39.46 25.88
N GLU A 52 -30.09 39.71 25.30
CA GLU A 52 -31.11 40.57 25.92
C GLU A 52 -31.77 39.92 27.16
N ARG A 53 -31.68 38.61 27.26
CA ARG A 53 -32.28 37.81 28.34
C ARG A 53 -31.24 37.29 29.34
N ILE A 54 -29.99 37.64 29.19
CA ILE A 54 -28.92 37.25 30.11
C ILE A 54 -28.49 38.50 30.92
N PRO A 55 -28.42 38.39 32.26
CA PRO A 55 -27.92 39.47 33.09
C PRO A 55 -26.47 39.83 32.75
N PRO A 56 -26.08 41.13 32.82
CA PRO A 56 -24.70 41.57 32.48
C PRO A 56 -23.61 40.93 33.32
N ASN A 57 -23.93 40.36 34.47
CA ASN A 57 -23.01 39.75 35.39
C ASN A 57 -22.79 38.24 35.12
N GLU A 58 -23.51 37.65 34.16
CA GLU A 58 -23.37 36.26 33.81
C GLU A 58 -22.23 36.03 32.83
N ASP A 59 -21.34 35.12 33.18
CA ASP A 59 -20.23 34.76 32.26
C ASP A 59 -20.73 33.75 31.20
N ILE A 60 -20.91 34.24 29.98
CA ILE A 60 -21.33 33.47 28.82
C ILE A 60 -20.18 32.79 28.08
N THR A 61 -18.92 33.11 28.44
CA THR A 61 -17.74 32.62 27.70
C THR A 61 -17.27 31.27 28.19
N GLN A 62 -17.68 30.87 29.40
CA GLN A 62 -17.28 29.61 30.00
C GLN A 62 -18.46 28.63 30.09
N LEU A 63 -18.28 27.49 29.46
CA LEU A 63 -19.19 26.37 29.58
C LEU A 63 -18.51 25.28 30.45
N HIS A 64 -19.10 24.98 31.58
CA HIS A 64 -18.63 23.92 32.48
C HIS A 64 -19.79 22.99 32.90
N PRO A 65 -19.47 21.75 33.32
CA PRO A 65 -20.51 20.86 33.84
C PRO A 65 -21.29 21.50 35.00
N TRP A 66 -22.60 21.27 35.00
CA TRP A 66 -23.50 21.81 36.00
C TRP A 66 -23.65 23.35 36.04
N LYS A 67 -23.30 24.04 34.95
CA LYS A 67 -23.54 25.49 34.84
C LYS A 67 -25.04 25.79 34.93
N ILE A 68 -25.40 26.71 35.84
CA ILE A 68 -26.75 27.23 36.00
C ILE A 68 -26.81 28.59 35.30
N TRP A 69 -27.64 28.72 34.30
CA TRP A 69 -27.86 29.94 33.58
C TRP A 69 -28.91 30.79 34.28
N GLN A 70 -28.55 32.01 34.67
CA GLN A 70 -29.52 32.99 35.15
C GLN A 70 -30.12 33.71 33.95
N VAL A 71 -31.44 33.69 33.84
CA VAL A 71 -32.18 34.29 32.73
C VAL A 71 -33.25 35.23 33.23
N THR A 72 -33.41 36.38 32.57
CA THR A 72 -34.49 37.33 32.81
C THR A 72 -35.75 36.89 32.07
N ASN A 73 -36.92 37.35 32.55
CA ASN A 73 -38.18 37.10 31.88
C ASN A 73 -38.19 37.73 30.47
N ASP A 74 -38.91 37.06 29.58
CA ASP A 74 -39.10 37.58 28.23
C ASP A 74 -40.15 38.67 28.23
N PRO A 75 -39.78 39.91 27.88
CA PRO A 75 -40.74 41.03 27.87
C PRO A 75 -41.83 40.90 26.79
N PHE A 76 -41.58 40.05 25.76
CA PHE A 76 -42.53 39.85 24.66
C PHE A 76 -43.27 38.54 24.72
N GLY A 77 -43.04 37.70 25.75
CA GLY A 77 -43.70 36.41 25.94
C GLY A 77 -43.43 35.38 24.85
N SER A 78 -42.30 35.52 24.14
CA SER A 78 -41.88 34.56 23.11
C SER A 78 -41.53 33.22 23.78
N SER A 79 -42.01 32.13 23.22
CA SER A 79 -41.74 30.77 23.70
C SER A 79 -40.28 30.31 23.47
N SER A 80 -39.39 31.19 22.99
CA SER A 80 -38.02 30.87 22.65
C SER A 80 -37.13 30.79 23.90
N PRO A 81 -36.30 29.74 24.07
CA PRO A 81 -35.37 29.64 25.19
C PRO A 81 -34.27 30.72 25.08
N ALA A 82 -33.85 31.24 26.24
CA ALA A 82 -32.75 32.23 26.29
C ALA A 82 -31.38 31.63 25.94
N VAL A 83 -31.21 30.33 26.20
CA VAL A 83 -30.02 29.57 25.87
C VAL A 83 -30.47 28.33 25.09
N ARG A 84 -29.92 28.10 23.92
CA ARG A 84 -30.16 26.95 23.07
C ARG A 84 -28.87 26.18 22.88
N PHE A 85 -28.92 24.88 23.06
CA PHE A 85 -27.82 23.98 22.75
C PHE A 85 -28.12 23.27 21.43
N THR A 86 -27.21 23.42 20.47
CA THR A 86 -27.30 22.75 19.17
C THR A 86 -26.10 21.79 19.07
N GLN A 87 -26.41 20.50 18.97
CA GLN A 87 -25.36 19.49 18.77
C GLN A 87 -25.15 19.31 17.26
N PRO A 88 -23.97 19.63 16.72
CA PRO A 88 -23.64 19.31 15.33
C PRO A 88 -23.59 17.80 15.09
N ASP A 89 -23.96 17.40 13.88
CA ASP A 89 -23.98 15.99 13.49
C ASP A 89 -22.56 15.41 13.44
N ASP A 90 -22.43 14.20 13.95
CA ASP A 90 -21.20 13.41 13.82
C ASP A 90 -21.21 12.61 12.51
N ASN A 91 -20.38 13.02 11.57
CA ASN A 91 -20.17 12.37 10.28
C ASN A 91 -18.86 11.55 10.23
N ALA A 92 -18.24 11.27 11.37
CA ALA A 92 -16.92 10.61 11.44
C ALA A 92 -16.91 9.27 10.71
N ASN A 93 -17.93 8.45 10.90
CA ASN A 93 -18.03 7.13 10.25
C ASN A 93 -18.06 7.22 8.71
N THR A 94 -18.82 8.19 8.18
CA THR A 94 -18.92 8.41 6.73
C THR A 94 -17.60 8.88 6.16
N LEU A 95 -16.93 9.81 6.83
CA LEU A 95 -15.63 10.34 6.40
C LEU A 95 -14.54 9.27 6.46
N MET A 96 -14.58 8.42 7.50
CA MET A 96 -13.66 7.29 7.63
C MET A 96 -13.88 6.25 6.53
N ALA A 97 -15.14 5.94 6.20
CA ALA A 97 -15.46 5.02 5.10
C ALA A 97 -14.98 5.55 3.73
N VAL A 98 -15.05 6.86 3.51
CA VAL A 98 -14.49 7.50 2.31
C VAL A 98 -12.96 7.36 2.30
N TYR A 99 -12.29 7.67 3.40
CA TYR A 99 -10.84 7.51 3.53
C TYR A 99 -10.40 6.07 3.22
N ASP A 100 -11.03 5.08 3.84
CA ASP A 100 -10.71 3.66 3.63
C ASP A 100 -10.92 3.22 2.19
N LYS A 101 -11.99 3.71 1.55
CA LYS A 101 -12.27 3.40 0.15
C LYS A 101 -11.19 3.96 -0.78
N PHE A 102 -10.77 5.21 -0.57
CA PHE A 102 -9.75 5.83 -1.40
C PHE A 102 -8.35 5.29 -1.09
N SER A 103 -8.06 4.90 0.15
CA SER A 103 -6.84 4.19 0.51
C SER A 103 -6.70 2.86 -0.26
N LYS A 104 -7.77 2.06 -0.30
CA LYS A 104 -7.79 0.82 -1.11
C LYS A 104 -7.65 1.10 -2.61
N LEU A 105 -8.25 2.19 -3.10
CA LEU A 105 -8.11 2.59 -4.49
C LEU A 105 -6.67 2.99 -4.82
N ALA A 106 -5.92 3.60 -3.88
CA ALA A 106 -4.51 3.90 -4.04
C ALA A 106 -3.67 2.62 -4.18
N ASP A 107 -3.96 1.60 -3.37
CA ASP A 107 -3.31 0.28 -3.47
C ASP A 107 -3.56 -0.36 -4.84
N ASP A 108 -4.81 -0.33 -5.31
CA ASP A 108 -5.17 -0.89 -6.62
C ASP A 108 -4.49 -0.15 -7.78
N HIS A 109 -4.44 1.18 -7.73
CA HIS A 109 -3.81 2.00 -8.78
C HIS A 109 -2.29 1.93 -8.77
N SER A 110 -1.67 1.79 -7.59
CA SER A 110 -0.22 1.59 -7.48
C SER A 110 0.21 0.19 -7.93
N GLY A 111 -0.71 -0.77 -7.94
CA GLY A 111 -0.41 -2.19 -8.17
C GLY A 111 0.39 -2.84 -7.04
N ILE A 112 0.43 -2.20 -5.86
CA ILE A 112 1.11 -2.68 -4.66
C ILE A 112 0.08 -2.81 -3.54
N PRO A 113 -0.69 -3.91 -3.50
CA PRO A 113 -1.74 -4.11 -2.50
C PRO A 113 -1.18 -4.26 -1.08
N SER A 114 -2.00 -3.95 -0.08
CA SER A 114 -1.63 -3.95 1.35
C SER A 114 -1.07 -5.28 1.86
N TYR A 115 -1.53 -6.41 1.32
CA TYR A 115 -1.00 -7.73 1.71
C TYR A 115 0.48 -7.96 1.33
N VAL A 116 1.04 -7.15 0.44
CA VAL A 116 2.48 -7.22 0.10
C VAL A 116 3.34 -6.73 1.26
N TYR A 117 2.85 -5.81 2.08
CA TYR A 117 3.55 -5.33 3.27
C TYR A 117 3.02 -5.91 4.59
N GLY A 118 2.29 -7.02 4.52
CA GLY A 118 1.96 -7.82 5.70
C GLY A 118 0.59 -7.56 6.31
N ASP A 119 -0.32 -6.90 5.61
CA ASP A 119 -1.71 -6.86 6.03
C ASP A 119 -2.34 -8.24 5.85
N LEU A 120 -2.70 -8.87 6.97
CA LEU A 120 -3.31 -10.20 7.01
C LEU A 120 -4.84 -10.17 6.85
N ASN A 121 -5.46 -8.98 6.82
CA ASN A 121 -6.91 -8.81 6.67
C ASN A 121 -7.37 -8.95 5.22
N VAL A 122 -6.86 -9.96 4.51
CA VAL A 122 -7.24 -10.23 3.13
C VAL A 122 -8.55 -11.01 3.10
N SER A 123 -9.57 -10.42 2.50
CA SER A 123 -10.87 -11.08 2.31
C SER A 123 -10.87 -12.05 1.11
N GLY A 124 -11.78 -12.99 1.10
CA GLY A 124 -11.96 -13.89 -0.04
C GLY A 124 -10.85 -14.94 -0.18
N ALA A 125 -10.25 -15.05 -1.36
CA ALA A 125 -9.22 -16.04 -1.68
C ALA A 125 -7.98 -15.96 -0.79
N GLY A 126 -7.65 -14.80 -0.24
CA GLY A 126 -6.50 -14.60 0.63
C GLY A 126 -6.58 -15.27 2.00
N ARG A 127 -7.74 -15.79 2.39
CA ARG A 127 -7.92 -16.51 3.67
C ARG A 127 -7.32 -17.93 3.67
N THR A 128 -6.95 -18.46 2.52
CA THR A 128 -6.29 -19.75 2.39
C THR A 128 -4.84 -19.56 1.98
N ALA A 129 -3.94 -20.44 2.43
CA ALA A 129 -2.53 -20.39 2.07
C ALA A 129 -2.31 -20.42 0.54
N SER A 130 -3.07 -21.25 -0.18
CA SER A 130 -3.03 -21.34 -1.63
C SER A 130 -3.53 -20.05 -2.31
N GLY A 131 -4.65 -19.51 -1.83
CA GLY A 131 -5.20 -18.26 -2.36
C GLY A 131 -4.28 -17.05 -2.10
N LEU A 132 -3.68 -16.95 -0.91
CA LEU A 132 -2.69 -15.92 -0.59
C LEU A 132 -1.45 -16.04 -1.49
N SER A 133 -0.97 -17.25 -1.74
CA SER A 133 0.15 -17.50 -2.66
C SER A 133 -0.18 -17.06 -4.10
N MET A 134 -1.39 -17.31 -4.58
CA MET A 134 -1.84 -16.84 -5.91
C MET A 134 -1.92 -15.31 -5.98
N LEU A 135 -2.43 -14.65 -4.93
CA LEU A 135 -2.50 -13.20 -4.84
C LEU A 135 -1.11 -12.57 -4.82
N MET A 136 -0.19 -13.11 -4.01
CA MET A 136 1.20 -12.66 -3.97
C MET A 136 1.90 -12.85 -5.32
N GLY A 137 1.68 -13.98 -5.99
CA GLY A 137 2.21 -14.23 -7.34
C GLY A 137 1.67 -13.22 -8.38
N SER A 138 0.42 -12.80 -8.24
CA SER A 138 -0.19 -11.79 -9.11
C SER A 138 0.36 -10.39 -8.85
N ALA A 139 0.47 -9.97 -7.59
CA ALA A 139 1.09 -8.68 -7.21
C ALA A 139 2.56 -8.62 -7.62
N GLY A 140 3.28 -9.73 -7.52
CA GLY A 140 4.67 -9.85 -7.95
C GLY A 140 4.90 -9.53 -9.43
N LYS A 141 3.89 -9.65 -10.30
CA LYS A 141 4.04 -9.33 -11.73
C LYS A 141 4.33 -7.85 -11.98
N GLY A 142 3.65 -6.96 -11.26
CA GLY A 142 3.90 -5.51 -11.35
C GLY A 142 5.32 -5.16 -10.92
N ILE A 143 5.75 -5.70 -9.79
CA ILE A 143 7.10 -5.47 -9.25
C ILE A 143 8.17 -6.04 -10.20
N ARG A 144 7.95 -7.23 -10.77
CA ARG A 144 8.87 -7.82 -11.77
C ARG A 144 9.04 -6.95 -13.00
N GLN A 145 7.96 -6.32 -13.46
CA GLN A 145 8.04 -5.40 -14.60
C GLN A 145 8.91 -4.18 -14.29
N VAL A 146 8.82 -3.64 -13.08
CA VAL A 146 9.67 -2.54 -12.63
C VAL A 146 11.15 -2.97 -12.55
N VAL A 147 11.41 -4.14 -11.96
CA VAL A 147 12.76 -4.72 -11.91
C VAL A 147 13.32 -4.91 -13.33
N MET A 148 12.50 -5.42 -14.26
CA MET A 148 12.90 -5.58 -15.67
C MET A 148 13.20 -4.24 -16.35
N HIS A 149 12.48 -3.16 -16.02
CA HIS A 149 12.83 -1.83 -16.50
C HIS A 149 14.16 -1.35 -15.93
N ILE A 150 14.44 -1.58 -14.65
CA ILE A 150 15.73 -1.26 -14.02
C ILE A 150 16.86 -2.04 -14.69
N ASP A 151 16.69 -3.35 -14.87
CA ASP A 151 17.67 -4.21 -15.50
C ASP A 151 18.03 -3.74 -16.91
N ASN A 152 17.04 -3.45 -17.74
CA ASN A 152 17.25 -3.09 -19.14
C ASN A 152 17.66 -1.62 -19.34
N ASP A 153 17.11 -0.71 -18.54
CA ASP A 153 17.29 0.73 -18.75
C ASP A 153 18.46 1.31 -17.95
N VAL A 154 18.86 0.66 -16.84
CA VAL A 154 19.93 1.14 -15.95
C VAL A 154 21.10 0.16 -15.93
N ILE A 155 20.90 -1.09 -15.53
CA ILE A 155 21.98 -2.04 -15.28
C ILE A 155 22.69 -2.41 -16.60
N LYS A 156 21.93 -2.88 -17.60
CA LYS A 156 22.49 -3.29 -18.88
C LYS A 156 23.32 -2.18 -19.56
N PRO A 157 22.82 -0.93 -19.70
CA PRO A 157 23.61 0.13 -20.34
C PRO A 157 24.84 0.55 -19.54
N VAL A 158 24.79 0.53 -18.20
CA VAL A 158 25.93 0.91 -17.35
C VAL A 158 27.04 -0.14 -17.46
N VAL A 159 26.69 -1.41 -17.29
CA VAL A 159 27.64 -2.52 -17.36
C VAL A 159 28.24 -2.63 -18.80
N HIS A 160 27.39 -2.43 -19.83
CA HIS A 160 27.85 -2.43 -21.20
C HIS A 160 28.91 -1.33 -21.49
N ARG A 161 28.69 -0.12 -20.95
CA ARG A 161 29.71 0.96 -21.09
C ARG A 161 31.00 0.64 -20.37
N GLN A 162 30.91 0.06 -19.16
CA GLN A 162 32.10 -0.38 -18.44
C GLN A 162 32.84 -1.50 -19.18
N PHE A 163 32.09 -2.45 -19.74
CA PHE A 163 32.63 -3.50 -20.56
C PHE A 163 33.39 -2.94 -21.78
N VAL A 164 32.77 -2.03 -22.54
CA VAL A 164 33.40 -1.39 -23.70
C VAL A 164 34.66 -0.61 -23.29
N TYR A 165 34.64 0.04 -22.13
CA TYR A 165 35.81 0.74 -21.60
C TYR A 165 36.94 -0.25 -21.31
N ASN A 166 36.67 -1.35 -20.60
CA ASN A 166 37.67 -2.37 -20.29
C ASN A 166 38.22 -3.02 -21.56
N MET A 167 37.37 -3.34 -22.54
CA MET A 167 37.82 -3.90 -23.82
C MET A 167 38.79 -2.99 -24.56
N ARG A 168 38.69 -1.66 -24.40
CA ARG A 168 39.54 -0.69 -25.10
C ARG A 168 40.82 -0.34 -24.36
N TYR A 169 40.77 -0.28 -23.02
CA TYR A 169 41.81 0.35 -22.23
C TYR A 169 42.48 -0.60 -21.23
N ASP A 170 41.97 -1.81 -21.04
CA ASP A 170 42.59 -2.77 -20.13
C ASP A 170 43.82 -3.37 -20.76
N GLU A 171 44.91 -3.53 -19.97
CA GLU A 171 46.16 -4.09 -20.40
C GLU A 171 46.15 -5.62 -20.45
N ASP A 172 45.18 -6.24 -19.73
CA ASP A 172 45.06 -7.70 -19.71
C ASP A 172 44.27 -8.21 -20.91
N GLU A 173 44.97 -8.82 -21.86
CA GLU A 173 44.33 -9.40 -23.03
C GLU A 173 43.48 -10.64 -22.75
N SER A 174 43.66 -11.29 -21.61
CA SER A 174 42.91 -12.50 -21.26
C SER A 174 41.44 -12.23 -20.99
N ILE A 175 41.08 -10.99 -20.61
CA ILE A 175 39.70 -10.56 -20.36
C ILE A 175 38.99 -10.05 -21.61
N LYS A 176 39.73 -9.85 -22.72
CA LYS A 176 39.14 -9.34 -23.96
C LYS A 176 38.38 -10.44 -24.68
N GLY A 177 37.12 -10.16 -25.02
CA GLY A 177 36.25 -11.10 -25.70
C GLY A 177 34.96 -10.44 -26.15
N ASP A 178 34.20 -11.16 -26.98
CA ASP A 178 32.86 -10.75 -27.39
C ASP A 178 31.82 -11.39 -26.46
N VAL A 179 31.17 -10.56 -25.64
CA VAL A 179 30.22 -11.00 -24.61
C VAL A 179 28.94 -10.19 -24.67
N ASP A 180 27.79 -10.85 -24.64
CA ASP A 180 26.52 -10.16 -24.46
C ASP A 180 26.15 -10.11 -22.98
N ILE A 181 25.79 -8.91 -22.52
CA ILE A 181 25.45 -8.64 -21.12
C ILE A 181 23.96 -8.81 -20.92
N MET A 182 23.57 -9.84 -20.20
CA MET A 182 22.18 -10.11 -19.84
C MET A 182 21.96 -9.89 -18.33
N PRO A 183 21.25 -8.85 -17.92
CA PRO A 183 20.83 -8.70 -16.53
C PRO A 183 19.78 -9.78 -16.19
N ARG A 184 19.93 -10.41 -15.03
CA ARG A 184 19.07 -11.53 -14.60
C ARG A 184 18.26 -11.24 -13.33
N GLY A 185 18.15 -10.00 -12.89
CA GLY A 185 17.44 -9.64 -11.67
C GLY A 185 15.98 -10.07 -11.69
N ALA A 186 15.23 -9.63 -12.68
CA ALA A 186 13.82 -9.99 -12.83
C ALA A 186 13.61 -11.47 -13.18
N VAL A 187 14.47 -12.04 -14.01
CA VAL A 187 14.37 -13.44 -14.44
C VAL A 187 14.67 -14.40 -13.29
N ASN A 188 15.71 -14.11 -12.49
CA ASN A 188 16.10 -14.96 -11.37
C ASN A 188 15.01 -15.02 -10.28
N LEU A 189 14.33 -13.90 -9.99
CA LEU A 189 13.21 -13.88 -9.06
C LEU A 189 12.06 -14.76 -9.55
N ALA A 190 11.67 -14.62 -10.82
CA ALA A 190 10.58 -15.40 -11.41
C ALA A 190 10.92 -16.90 -11.50
N VAL A 191 12.14 -17.22 -11.90
CA VAL A 191 12.59 -18.63 -12.03
C VAL A 191 12.72 -19.30 -10.66
N LYS A 192 13.30 -18.63 -9.66
CA LYS A 192 13.39 -19.20 -8.30
C LYS A 192 12.02 -19.53 -7.72
N GLU A 193 11.07 -18.61 -7.79
CA GLU A 193 9.71 -18.85 -7.29
C GLU A 193 9.01 -19.99 -8.05
N THR A 194 9.09 -19.99 -9.37
CA THR A 194 8.46 -21.03 -10.19
C THR A 194 9.10 -22.41 -9.97
N VAL A 195 10.42 -22.46 -9.86
CA VAL A 195 11.16 -23.71 -9.59
C VAL A 195 10.84 -24.22 -8.20
N ASN A 196 10.76 -23.35 -7.19
CA ASN A 196 10.40 -23.78 -5.83
C ASN A 196 8.96 -24.27 -5.76
N MET A 197 8.00 -23.60 -6.40
CA MET A 197 6.62 -24.10 -6.46
C MET A 197 6.53 -25.46 -7.15
N ARG A 198 7.15 -25.63 -8.30
CA ARG A 198 7.17 -26.91 -9.03
C ARG A 198 7.86 -28.01 -8.24
N ARG A 199 8.89 -27.70 -7.47
CA ARG A 199 9.57 -28.66 -6.58
C ARG A 199 8.64 -29.11 -5.45
N ILE A 200 7.87 -28.21 -4.85
CA ILE A 200 6.89 -28.51 -3.82
C ILE A 200 5.73 -29.32 -4.40
N GLU A 201 5.21 -28.96 -5.58
CA GLU A 201 4.19 -29.72 -6.29
C GLU A 201 4.67 -31.13 -6.62
N PHE A 202 5.90 -31.27 -7.12
CA PHE A 202 6.51 -32.56 -7.41
C PHE A 202 6.68 -33.42 -6.15
N LEU A 203 7.08 -32.82 -5.04
CA LEU A 203 7.22 -33.50 -3.75
C LEU A 203 5.87 -34.03 -3.24
N ASN A 204 4.82 -33.25 -3.41
CA ASN A 204 3.45 -33.63 -3.04
C ASN A 204 2.87 -34.69 -3.99
N ALA A 205 3.11 -34.53 -5.29
CA ALA A 205 2.65 -35.50 -6.31
C ALA A 205 3.33 -36.87 -6.17
N THR A 206 4.60 -36.91 -5.76
CA THR A 206 5.40 -38.12 -5.55
C THR A 206 5.35 -38.66 -4.12
N ALA A 207 4.36 -38.23 -3.32
CA ALA A 207 4.17 -38.73 -1.94
C ALA A 207 3.46 -40.12 -1.86
N ASN A 208 3.20 -40.75 -2.98
CA ASN A 208 2.56 -42.08 -3.08
C ASN A 208 3.56 -43.20 -2.88
N GLU A 209 3.09 -44.37 -2.37
CA GLU A 209 3.93 -45.54 -2.13
C GLU A 209 4.64 -46.06 -3.41
N MET A 210 3.97 -46.00 -4.57
CA MET A 210 4.56 -46.39 -5.85
C MET A 210 5.73 -45.50 -6.26
N ASP A 211 5.55 -44.17 -6.15
CA ASP A 211 6.59 -43.21 -6.53
C ASP A 211 7.77 -43.24 -5.55
N MET A 212 7.51 -43.56 -4.27
CA MET A 212 8.57 -43.73 -3.28
C MET A 212 9.45 -44.95 -3.59
N GLN A 213 8.90 -46.01 -4.16
CA GLN A 213 9.68 -47.20 -4.59
C GLN A 213 10.57 -46.88 -5.82
N ILE A 214 10.07 -46.06 -6.74
CA ILE A 214 10.80 -45.67 -7.95
C ILE A 214 11.92 -44.64 -7.65
N VAL A 215 11.62 -43.61 -6.87
CA VAL A 215 12.57 -42.55 -6.55
C VAL A 215 13.58 -42.98 -5.49
N GLY A 216 13.23 -43.88 -4.64
CA GLY A 216 14.07 -44.40 -3.56
C GLY A 216 14.40 -43.36 -2.49
N LYS A 217 15.04 -43.80 -1.41
CA LYS A 217 15.41 -42.92 -0.29
C LYS A 217 16.46 -41.87 -0.68
N GLU A 218 17.37 -42.23 -1.57
CA GLU A 218 18.45 -41.34 -2.03
C GLU A 218 17.92 -40.21 -2.92
N GLY A 219 17.07 -40.53 -3.90
CA GLY A 219 16.45 -39.57 -4.77
C GLY A 219 15.57 -38.58 -4.00
N ARG A 220 14.78 -39.07 -3.03
CA ARG A 220 13.95 -38.21 -2.18
C ARG A 220 14.80 -37.32 -1.27
N SER A 221 15.93 -37.79 -0.74
CA SER A 221 16.84 -36.96 0.05
C SER A 221 17.50 -35.87 -0.78
N ALA A 222 17.82 -36.16 -2.04
CA ALA A 222 18.38 -35.13 -2.96
C ALA A 222 17.37 -34.03 -3.26
N ILE A 223 16.11 -34.37 -3.55
CA ILE A 223 15.03 -33.39 -3.79
C ILE A 223 14.79 -32.55 -2.54
N LEU A 224 14.74 -33.12 -1.34
CA LEU A 224 14.58 -32.42 -0.09
C LEU A 224 15.73 -31.45 0.19
N ARG A 225 16.99 -31.84 -0.11
CA ARG A 225 18.16 -30.97 0.03
C ARG A 225 18.11 -29.78 -0.94
N GLU A 226 17.66 -30.02 -2.16
CA GLU A 226 17.51 -28.94 -3.17
C GLU A 226 16.39 -27.95 -2.79
N ILE A 227 15.30 -28.43 -2.21
CA ILE A 227 14.24 -27.57 -1.70
C ILE A 227 14.73 -26.76 -0.50
N ALA A 228 15.45 -27.36 0.43
CA ALA A 228 16.02 -26.69 1.58
C ALA A 228 17.02 -25.60 1.19
N LYS A 229 17.81 -25.80 0.14
CA LYS A 229 18.67 -24.74 -0.44
C LYS A 229 17.89 -23.60 -1.08
N GLY A 230 16.71 -23.85 -1.60
CA GLY A 230 15.84 -22.83 -2.19
C GLY A 230 15.08 -21.98 -1.17
N LEU A 231 15.06 -22.38 0.10
CA LEU A 231 14.43 -21.67 1.21
C LEU A 231 15.41 -20.71 1.94
N GLN A 232 16.69 -20.76 1.62
CA GLN A 232 17.72 -19.82 2.05
C GLN A 232 17.93 -18.73 1.00
#